data_3c96f2efb93dc6bedf6a8e4a620d2a9f
#
_entry.id   3c96f2efb93dc6bedf6a8e4a620d2a9f
#
_cell.length_a   1.000
_cell.length_b   1.000
_cell.length_c   1.000
_cell.angle_alpha   90.00
_cell.angle_beta   90.00
_cell.angle_gamma   90.00
#
_symmetry.space_group_name_H-M   'P 1'
#
loop_
_entity.id
_entity.type
_entity.pdbx_description
1 polymer ?
#
loop_
_entity_poly.entity_id
_entity_poly.type
_entity_poly.pdbx_seq_one_letter_code
_entity_poly.pdbx_strand_id
1 'polypeptide(L)'
;MKIVSITAQVCNAEMRNWIFVRVETDQPGLIGWGEATLEFKTNAVIGAIADFAPMLAGQDPRDIEHCVQTMTRHSFWRLGVIGTSAISGIEMALWDILGKVLGVPVWRLLGGKVRNHLRTYTHLGLGDMRAVYESDTADAIVGHARKVVEMGYDALKVVCIPYSHYTAPNAEVDRVRRVVGELRDAVGDDVDIMVDFHGRPASASAAMAFIDALSDARLLFVEEPVAPEDIGGLAEVKRRSTTPIASGERLIGRREFEPILRDRLVHIAQPDICHTGGLAETKKIAAMAEIAGIGIAPHNPIGPIAGVAALHFGVSTPNVIIQEEMSGAVPWYGDVVKWPIERRPGRWDVPEPSGSRNRS
;
A
#
# COMPACT_ATOMS: atom_id res chain seq x y z
N MET A 1 -20.34 -20.98 14.41
CA MET A 1 -20.52 -19.79 13.54
C MET A 1 -20.20 -20.20 12.12
N LYS A 2 -21.00 -19.72 11.16
CA LYS A 2 -20.83 -20.12 9.76
C LYS A 2 -20.95 -18.91 8.84
N ILE A 3 -20.16 -18.88 7.78
CA ILE A 3 -20.30 -17.93 6.67
C ILE A 3 -21.59 -18.26 5.92
N VAL A 4 -22.47 -17.27 5.75
CA VAL A 4 -23.74 -17.39 5.02
C VAL A 4 -23.63 -16.82 3.61
N SER A 5 -23.00 -15.65 3.48
CA SER A 5 -22.82 -15.00 2.18
C SER A 5 -21.54 -14.16 2.14
N ILE A 6 -20.97 -14.02 0.94
CA ILE A 6 -19.87 -13.11 0.64
C ILE A 6 -20.29 -12.32 -0.60
N THR A 7 -20.28 -11.00 -0.49
CA THR A 7 -20.70 -10.10 -1.58
C THR A 7 -19.73 -8.93 -1.73
N ALA A 8 -19.60 -8.42 -2.94
CA ALA A 8 -18.85 -7.20 -3.22
C ALA A 8 -19.80 -5.99 -3.31
N GLN A 9 -19.37 -4.86 -2.77
CA GLN A 9 -20.04 -3.57 -2.92
C GLN A 9 -19.07 -2.57 -3.54
N VAL A 10 -19.49 -1.91 -4.60
CA VAL A 10 -18.63 -0.96 -5.35
C VAL A 10 -19.02 0.46 -4.97
N CYS A 11 -18.04 1.27 -4.65
CA CYS A 11 -18.17 2.69 -4.44
C CYS A 11 -17.25 3.43 -5.42
N ASN A 12 -17.79 4.41 -6.16
CA ASN A 12 -16.95 5.27 -6.98
C ASN A 12 -15.99 6.07 -6.08
N ALA A 13 -14.74 6.14 -6.48
CA ALA A 13 -13.68 6.84 -5.78
C ALA A 13 -12.82 7.64 -6.77
N GLU A 14 -13.46 8.48 -7.56
CA GLU A 14 -12.88 9.32 -8.60
C GLU A 14 -12.20 8.50 -9.70
N MET A 15 -10.87 8.45 -9.75
CA MET A 15 -10.15 7.73 -10.81
C MET A 15 -10.26 6.20 -10.72
N ARG A 16 -10.74 5.67 -9.61
CA ARG A 16 -10.89 4.22 -9.36
C ARG A 16 -12.23 3.92 -8.70
N ASN A 17 -12.57 2.65 -8.58
CA ASN A 17 -13.67 2.21 -7.73
C ASN A 17 -13.10 1.49 -6.52
N TRP A 18 -13.60 1.78 -5.33
CA TRP A 18 -13.39 0.93 -4.18
C TRP A 18 -14.29 -0.30 -4.27
N ILE A 19 -13.75 -1.45 -3.90
CA ILE A 19 -14.43 -2.75 -3.92
C ILE A 19 -14.44 -3.25 -2.48
N PHE A 20 -15.53 -2.99 -1.77
CA PHE A 20 -15.72 -3.48 -0.42
C PHE A 20 -16.24 -4.91 -0.43
N VAL A 21 -15.71 -5.75 0.44
CA VAL A 21 -16.14 -7.14 0.63
C VAL A 21 -16.93 -7.24 1.91
N ARG A 22 -18.14 -7.76 1.81
CA ARG A 22 -19.06 -7.97 2.93
C ARG A 22 -19.24 -9.47 3.15
N VAL A 23 -18.88 -9.94 4.35
CA VAL A 23 -19.05 -11.33 4.78
C VAL A 23 -20.13 -11.38 5.86
N GLU A 24 -21.23 -12.10 5.60
CA GLU A 24 -22.31 -12.34 6.56
C GLU A 24 -22.12 -13.68 7.25
N THR A 25 -22.50 -13.72 8.53
CA THR A 25 -22.49 -14.95 9.32
C THR A 25 -23.91 -15.36 9.71
N ASP A 26 -24.06 -16.61 10.19
CA ASP A 26 -25.31 -17.11 10.79
C ASP A 26 -25.64 -16.47 12.15
N GLN A 27 -24.78 -15.59 12.66
CA GLN A 27 -25.04 -14.82 13.87
C GLN A 27 -25.69 -13.47 13.50
N PRO A 28 -26.90 -13.17 13.98
CA PRO A 28 -27.60 -11.94 13.64
C PRO A 28 -26.77 -10.68 13.89
N GLY A 29 -26.60 -9.86 12.85
CA GLY A 29 -25.88 -8.59 12.93
C GLY A 29 -24.36 -8.68 12.93
N LEU A 30 -23.78 -9.88 12.97
CA LEU A 30 -22.33 -10.06 12.88
C LEU A 30 -21.90 -10.15 11.41
N ILE A 31 -21.36 -9.05 10.92
CA ILE A 31 -20.89 -8.85 9.55
C ILE A 31 -19.44 -8.41 9.59
N GLY A 32 -18.61 -8.96 8.69
CA GLY A 32 -17.26 -8.51 8.46
C GLY A 32 -17.14 -7.68 7.20
N TRP A 33 -16.23 -6.71 7.23
CA TRP A 33 -15.91 -5.85 6.11
C TRP A 33 -14.42 -5.93 5.76
N GLY A 34 -14.13 -6.02 4.48
CA GLY A 34 -12.79 -5.93 3.92
C GLY A 34 -12.79 -5.11 2.64
N GLU A 35 -11.63 -4.97 2.02
CA GLU A 35 -11.47 -4.23 0.79
C GLU A 35 -10.56 -4.97 -0.19
N ALA A 36 -11.03 -5.10 -1.44
CA ALA A 36 -10.37 -5.80 -2.53
C ALA A 36 -10.13 -4.85 -3.73
N THR A 37 -9.98 -3.56 -3.47
CA THR A 37 -9.78 -2.56 -4.51
C THR A 37 -8.56 -2.89 -5.35
N LEU A 38 -8.75 -2.98 -6.67
CA LEU A 38 -7.70 -3.12 -7.68
C LEU A 38 -8.03 -2.20 -8.84
N GLU A 39 -7.14 -1.27 -9.15
CA GLU A 39 -7.32 -0.25 -10.16
C GLU A 39 -7.63 -0.87 -11.54
N PHE A 40 -8.62 -0.30 -12.20
CA PHE A 40 -9.04 -0.68 -13.57
C PHE A 40 -9.50 -2.14 -13.73
N LYS A 41 -9.65 -2.92 -12.66
CA LYS A 41 -10.02 -4.35 -12.68
C LYS A 41 -11.29 -4.68 -11.87
N THR A 42 -12.13 -3.69 -11.59
CA THR A 42 -13.31 -3.80 -10.74
C THR A 42 -14.15 -5.06 -11.03
N ASN A 43 -14.59 -5.24 -12.28
CA ASN A 43 -15.45 -6.37 -12.64
C ASN A 43 -14.76 -7.74 -12.49
N ALA A 44 -13.46 -7.80 -12.76
CA ALA A 44 -12.71 -9.04 -12.62
C ALA A 44 -12.58 -9.46 -11.15
N VAL A 45 -12.34 -8.51 -10.25
CA VAL A 45 -12.25 -8.78 -8.80
C VAL A 45 -13.62 -9.17 -8.24
N ILE A 46 -14.72 -8.50 -8.64
CA ILE A 46 -16.07 -8.89 -8.25
C ILE A 46 -16.38 -10.31 -8.69
N GLY A 47 -16.03 -10.68 -9.92
CA GLY A 47 -16.18 -12.04 -10.42
C GLY A 47 -15.40 -13.05 -9.58
N ALA A 48 -14.14 -12.75 -9.23
CA ALA A 48 -13.33 -13.63 -8.38
C ALA A 48 -13.92 -13.78 -6.97
N ILE A 49 -14.46 -12.72 -6.36
CA ILE A 49 -15.16 -12.79 -5.08
C ILE A 49 -16.39 -13.72 -5.19
N ALA A 50 -17.16 -13.59 -6.26
CA ALA A 50 -18.32 -14.43 -6.51
C ALA A 50 -17.97 -15.92 -6.69
N ASP A 51 -16.83 -16.21 -7.34
CA ASP A 51 -16.32 -17.57 -7.50
C ASP A 51 -15.84 -18.19 -6.16
N PHE A 52 -15.28 -17.39 -5.25
CA PHE A 52 -14.84 -17.85 -3.93
C PHE A 52 -15.97 -18.03 -2.94
N ALA A 53 -17.05 -17.27 -3.05
CA ALA A 53 -18.16 -17.27 -2.08
C ALA A 53 -18.74 -18.69 -1.82
N PRO A 54 -19.06 -19.52 -2.83
CA PRO A 54 -19.57 -20.87 -2.61
C PRO A 54 -18.54 -21.81 -1.95
N MET A 55 -17.25 -21.56 -2.13
CA MET A 55 -16.19 -22.39 -1.52
C MET A 55 -16.11 -22.21 0.00
N LEU A 56 -16.53 -21.04 0.51
CA LEU A 56 -16.47 -20.67 1.92
C LEU A 56 -17.81 -20.77 2.62
N ALA A 57 -18.92 -20.95 1.90
CA ALA A 57 -20.25 -21.09 2.48
C ALA A 57 -20.30 -22.25 3.50
N GLY A 58 -20.78 -21.98 4.71
CA GLY A 58 -20.88 -22.94 5.81
C GLY A 58 -19.59 -23.13 6.62
N GLN A 59 -18.46 -22.55 6.21
CA GLN A 59 -17.20 -22.61 6.98
C GLN A 59 -17.24 -21.64 8.18
N ASP A 60 -16.40 -21.87 9.17
CA ASP A 60 -16.25 -20.97 10.30
C ASP A 60 -15.35 -19.78 9.92
N PRO A 61 -15.86 -18.54 9.97
CA PRO A 61 -15.08 -17.35 9.60
C PRO A 61 -13.89 -17.07 10.53
N ARG A 62 -13.81 -17.73 11.69
CA ARG A 62 -12.68 -17.58 12.63
C ARG A 62 -11.48 -18.41 12.24
N ASP A 63 -11.66 -19.42 11.39
CA ASP A 63 -10.58 -20.26 10.84
C ASP A 63 -9.97 -19.61 9.61
N ILE A 64 -9.43 -18.38 9.79
CA ILE A 64 -9.00 -17.48 8.71
C ILE A 64 -7.98 -18.17 7.77
N GLU A 65 -6.93 -18.76 8.32
CA GLU A 65 -5.91 -19.46 7.50
C GLU A 65 -6.50 -20.63 6.72
N HIS A 66 -7.47 -21.36 7.30
CA HIS A 66 -8.16 -22.43 6.58
C HIS A 66 -8.96 -21.88 5.40
N CYS A 67 -9.72 -20.81 5.59
CA CYS A 67 -10.46 -20.14 4.52
C CYS A 67 -9.53 -19.64 3.40
N VAL A 68 -8.40 -19.02 3.75
CA VAL A 68 -7.37 -18.58 2.78
C VAL A 68 -6.78 -19.76 2.03
N GLN A 69 -6.44 -20.85 2.72
CA GLN A 69 -5.92 -22.07 2.07
C GLN A 69 -6.95 -22.71 1.14
N THR A 70 -8.23 -22.71 1.52
CA THR A 70 -9.31 -23.20 0.65
C THR A 70 -9.36 -22.41 -0.64
N MET A 71 -9.41 -21.08 -0.59
CA MET A 71 -9.41 -20.23 -1.78
C MET A 71 -8.14 -20.41 -2.64
N THR A 72 -6.98 -20.47 -2.00
CA THR A 72 -5.70 -20.53 -2.70
C THR A 72 -5.44 -21.89 -3.35
N ARG A 73 -5.71 -22.99 -2.64
CA ARG A 73 -5.33 -24.35 -3.09
C ARG A 73 -6.37 -25.02 -3.97
N HIS A 74 -7.65 -24.74 -3.72
CA HIS A 74 -8.73 -25.37 -4.48
C HIS A 74 -9.00 -24.65 -5.82
N SER A 75 -8.39 -23.50 -6.06
CA SER A 75 -8.55 -22.76 -7.31
C SER A 75 -7.89 -23.39 -8.53
N PHE A 76 -7.01 -24.37 -8.37
CA PHE A 76 -6.23 -25.08 -9.41
C PHE A 76 -5.32 -24.15 -10.22
N TRP A 77 -5.87 -23.09 -10.83
CA TRP A 77 -5.12 -22.10 -11.60
C TRP A 77 -4.40 -21.08 -10.73
N ARG A 78 -3.33 -20.51 -11.25
CA ARG A 78 -2.65 -19.37 -10.59
C ARG A 78 -3.60 -18.18 -10.55
N LEU A 79 -3.77 -17.60 -9.37
CA LEU A 79 -4.77 -16.57 -9.14
C LEU A 79 -4.38 -15.20 -9.72
N GLY A 80 -3.08 -14.90 -9.78
CA GLY A 80 -2.61 -13.57 -10.16
C GLY A 80 -3.14 -12.48 -9.22
N VAL A 81 -2.93 -11.21 -9.58
CA VAL A 81 -3.34 -10.08 -8.74
C VAL A 81 -4.85 -10.03 -8.52
N ILE A 82 -5.66 -10.41 -9.53
CA ILE A 82 -7.13 -10.35 -9.42
C ILE A 82 -7.65 -11.28 -8.33
N GLY A 83 -7.27 -12.57 -8.40
CA GLY A 83 -7.71 -13.55 -7.40
C GLY A 83 -7.13 -13.28 -6.02
N THR A 84 -5.87 -12.83 -5.96
CA THR A 84 -5.24 -12.52 -4.66
C THR A 84 -5.84 -11.28 -4.02
N SER A 85 -6.23 -10.26 -4.80
CA SER A 85 -6.96 -9.10 -4.26
C SER A 85 -8.33 -9.50 -3.72
N ALA A 86 -9.05 -10.39 -4.40
CA ALA A 86 -10.31 -10.93 -3.87
C ALA A 86 -10.11 -11.68 -2.54
N ILE A 87 -9.05 -12.51 -2.44
CA ILE A 87 -8.66 -13.19 -1.19
C ILE A 87 -8.34 -12.17 -0.10
N SER A 88 -7.58 -11.11 -0.41
CA SER A 88 -7.21 -10.07 0.55
C SER A 88 -8.43 -9.41 1.18
N GLY A 89 -9.41 -9.04 0.36
CA GLY A 89 -10.64 -8.43 0.85
C GLY A 89 -11.48 -9.37 1.71
N ILE A 90 -11.59 -10.63 1.32
CA ILE A 90 -12.30 -11.64 2.13
C ILE A 90 -11.54 -11.86 3.45
N GLU A 91 -10.23 -12.02 3.41
CA GLU A 91 -9.39 -12.24 4.60
C GLU A 91 -9.50 -11.09 5.60
N MET A 92 -9.45 -9.83 5.14
CA MET A 92 -9.67 -8.66 6.00
C MET A 92 -11.05 -8.71 6.68
N ALA A 93 -12.10 -9.10 5.95
CA ALA A 93 -13.45 -9.24 6.51
C ALA A 93 -13.51 -10.34 7.59
N LEU A 94 -12.75 -11.43 7.43
CA LEU A 94 -12.67 -12.47 8.44
C LEU A 94 -11.96 -11.98 9.71
N TRP A 95 -10.88 -11.18 9.58
CA TRP A 95 -10.24 -10.53 10.73
C TRP A 95 -11.17 -9.56 11.45
N ASP A 96 -11.96 -8.80 10.72
CA ASP A 96 -12.98 -7.89 11.29
C ASP A 96 -14.02 -8.67 12.09
N ILE A 97 -14.51 -9.82 11.57
CA ILE A 97 -15.41 -10.72 12.32
C ILE A 97 -14.73 -11.21 13.60
N LEU A 98 -13.50 -11.70 13.51
CA LEU A 98 -12.79 -12.23 14.68
C LEU A 98 -12.58 -11.16 15.75
N GLY A 99 -12.19 -9.95 15.35
CA GLY A 99 -12.06 -8.80 16.25
C GLY A 99 -13.38 -8.46 16.97
N LYS A 100 -14.49 -8.44 16.23
CA LYS A 100 -15.85 -8.20 16.77
C LYS A 100 -16.28 -9.29 17.74
N VAL A 101 -16.07 -10.55 17.41
CA VAL A 101 -16.38 -11.70 18.29
C VAL A 101 -15.63 -11.63 19.60
N LEU A 102 -14.37 -11.27 19.57
CA LEU A 102 -13.51 -11.18 20.76
C LEU A 102 -13.60 -9.83 21.49
N GLY A 103 -14.26 -8.83 20.88
CA GLY A 103 -14.37 -7.49 21.45
C GLY A 103 -13.03 -6.73 21.51
N VAL A 104 -12.09 -7.03 20.59
CA VAL A 104 -10.77 -6.42 20.56
C VAL A 104 -10.43 -5.91 19.17
N PRO A 105 -9.63 -4.83 19.05
CA PRO A 105 -9.16 -4.38 17.76
C PRO A 105 -8.18 -5.39 17.14
N VAL A 106 -8.17 -5.48 15.80
CA VAL A 106 -7.37 -6.48 15.06
C VAL A 106 -5.87 -6.38 15.37
N TRP A 107 -5.30 -5.19 15.57
CA TRP A 107 -3.88 -5.05 15.94
C TRP A 107 -3.53 -5.80 17.23
N ARG A 108 -4.48 -6.01 18.16
CA ARG A 108 -4.25 -6.79 19.38
C ARG A 108 -4.10 -8.28 19.06
N LEU A 109 -4.82 -8.76 18.06
CA LEU A 109 -4.73 -10.15 17.57
C LEU A 109 -3.44 -10.39 16.76
N LEU A 110 -2.89 -9.33 16.16
CA LEU A 110 -1.64 -9.37 15.39
C LEU A 110 -0.37 -9.22 16.26
N GLY A 111 -0.48 -9.34 17.58
CA GLY A 111 0.65 -9.29 18.52
C GLY A 111 0.72 -8.04 19.40
N GLY A 112 -0.21 -7.11 19.27
CA GLY A 112 -0.26 -5.88 20.04
C GLY A 112 0.52 -4.73 19.40
N LYS A 113 0.42 -3.56 20.02
CA LYS A 113 1.04 -2.34 19.50
C LYS A 113 2.53 -2.25 19.86
N VAL A 114 3.37 -1.91 18.89
CA VAL A 114 4.76 -1.48 19.07
C VAL A 114 4.90 0.04 18.98
N ARG A 115 3.84 0.73 18.50
CA ARG A 115 3.74 2.20 18.44
C ARG A 115 2.29 2.64 18.55
N ASN A 116 2.07 3.91 18.88
CA ASN A 116 0.74 4.48 19.07
C ASN A 116 0.24 5.27 17.84
N HIS A 117 1.07 5.45 16.84
CA HIS A 117 0.74 6.13 15.57
C HIS A 117 1.64 5.63 14.45
N LEU A 118 1.23 5.86 13.22
CA LEU A 118 2.05 5.71 12.03
C LEU A 118 2.45 7.08 11.50
N ARG A 119 3.72 7.27 11.13
CA ARG A 119 4.15 8.34 10.27
C ARG A 119 3.61 8.07 8.87
N THR A 120 3.10 9.10 8.19
CA THR A 120 2.56 8.96 6.83
C THR A 120 3.21 9.91 5.85
N TYR A 121 3.20 9.55 4.58
CA TYR A 121 3.51 10.42 3.46
C TYR A 121 2.36 10.48 2.47
N THR A 122 2.30 11.54 1.69
CA THR A 122 1.28 11.67 0.64
C THR A 122 1.88 12.02 -0.71
N HIS A 123 1.11 11.75 -1.76
CA HIS A 123 1.41 12.22 -3.11
C HIS A 123 1.13 13.71 -3.28
N LEU A 124 1.79 14.34 -4.23
CA LEU A 124 1.68 15.80 -4.45
C LEU A 124 0.35 16.24 -5.08
N GLY A 125 -0.48 15.32 -5.57
CA GLY A 125 -1.71 15.67 -6.29
C GLY A 125 -2.80 16.32 -5.45
N LEU A 126 -2.84 16.11 -4.13
CA LEU A 126 -3.84 16.68 -3.21
C LEU A 126 -5.29 16.58 -3.73
N GLY A 127 -5.66 15.45 -4.32
CA GLY A 127 -6.98 15.22 -4.93
C GLY A 127 -7.04 15.42 -6.44
N ASP A 128 -6.06 16.07 -7.03
CA ASP A 128 -5.90 16.10 -8.48
C ASP A 128 -4.97 14.97 -8.93
N MET A 129 -5.56 13.86 -9.37
CA MET A 129 -4.80 12.71 -9.84
C MET A 129 -4.02 12.99 -11.14
N ARG A 130 -4.46 13.96 -11.96
CA ARG A 130 -3.69 14.39 -13.12
C ARG A 130 -2.41 15.08 -12.67
N ALA A 131 -2.49 15.89 -11.62
CA ALA A 131 -1.30 16.52 -11.04
C ALA A 131 -0.27 15.50 -10.55
N VAL A 132 -0.69 14.31 -10.09
CA VAL A 132 0.24 13.24 -9.69
C VAL A 132 0.96 12.62 -10.89
N TYR A 133 0.24 12.36 -11.99
CA TYR A 133 0.75 11.57 -13.12
C TYR A 133 1.16 12.40 -14.34
N GLU A 134 0.59 13.59 -14.51
CA GLU A 134 0.76 14.45 -15.68
C GLU A 134 1.52 15.75 -15.38
N SER A 135 1.70 16.11 -14.10
CA SER A 135 2.51 17.29 -13.75
C SER A 135 3.99 17.01 -13.95
N ASP A 136 4.52 17.53 -15.02
CA ASP A 136 5.92 17.39 -15.41
C ASP A 136 6.74 18.68 -15.30
N THR A 137 6.09 19.79 -14.95
CA THR A 137 6.74 21.08 -14.76
C THR A 137 7.18 21.27 -13.32
N ALA A 138 8.37 21.83 -13.13
CA ALA A 138 8.91 22.11 -11.80
C ALA A 138 7.96 23.00 -10.98
N ASP A 139 7.41 24.06 -11.57
CA ASP A 139 6.51 25.01 -10.90
C ASP A 139 5.27 24.32 -10.31
N ALA A 140 4.64 23.41 -11.07
CA ALA A 140 3.45 22.68 -10.61
C ALA A 140 3.81 21.75 -9.45
N ILE A 141 4.88 20.98 -9.57
CA ILE A 141 5.36 20.04 -8.56
C ILE A 141 5.75 20.80 -7.28
N VAL A 142 6.53 21.85 -7.39
CA VAL A 142 6.95 22.70 -6.25
C VAL A 142 5.74 23.37 -5.58
N GLY A 143 4.80 23.88 -6.38
CA GLY A 143 3.57 24.48 -5.83
C GLY A 143 2.73 23.51 -5.01
N HIS A 144 2.61 22.24 -5.45
CA HIS A 144 1.92 21.20 -4.71
C HIS A 144 2.71 20.76 -3.46
N ALA A 145 4.03 20.62 -3.56
CA ALA A 145 4.86 20.24 -2.44
C ALA A 145 4.80 21.23 -1.28
N ARG A 146 4.84 22.54 -1.58
CA ARG A 146 4.67 23.59 -0.55
C ARG A 146 3.35 23.44 0.19
N LYS A 147 2.24 23.19 -0.53
CA LYS A 147 0.92 22.96 0.10
C LYS A 147 0.94 21.73 1.02
N VAL A 148 1.56 20.62 0.58
CA VAL A 148 1.69 19.41 1.39
C VAL A 148 2.46 19.70 2.69
N VAL A 149 3.57 20.41 2.61
CA VAL A 149 4.36 20.81 3.80
C VAL A 149 3.60 21.80 4.68
N GLU A 150 2.90 22.79 4.10
CA GLU A 150 2.04 23.72 4.85
C GLU A 150 0.91 23.02 5.59
N MET A 151 0.40 21.93 5.06
CA MET A 151 -0.58 21.08 5.76
C MET A 151 0.01 20.34 6.97
N GLY A 152 1.33 20.19 7.06
CA GLY A 152 2.03 19.54 8.17
C GLY A 152 2.64 18.19 7.84
N TYR A 153 2.75 17.78 6.56
CA TYR A 153 3.51 16.60 6.16
C TYR A 153 5.01 16.88 6.21
N ASP A 154 5.76 15.92 6.72
CA ASP A 154 7.22 15.89 6.73
C ASP A 154 7.80 14.87 5.72
N ALA A 155 6.95 14.28 4.88
CA ALA A 155 7.32 13.32 3.86
C ALA A 155 6.35 13.36 2.68
N LEU A 156 6.87 13.29 1.45
CA LEU A 156 6.09 13.36 0.21
C LEU A 156 6.69 12.49 -0.89
N LYS A 157 5.82 12.03 -1.82
CA LYS A 157 6.21 11.22 -2.97
C LYS A 157 5.83 11.92 -4.28
N VAL A 158 6.75 11.91 -5.25
CA VAL A 158 6.55 12.49 -6.58
C VAL A 158 6.76 11.44 -7.67
N VAL A 159 5.93 11.51 -8.71
CA VAL A 159 6.03 10.69 -9.93
C VAL A 159 6.41 11.62 -11.08
N CYS A 160 7.70 11.74 -11.38
CA CYS A 160 8.19 12.67 -12.41
C CYS A 160 9.10 12.00 -13.45
N ILE A 161 9.28 10.69 -13.36
CA ILE A 161 10.12 9.91 -14.27
C ILE A 161 9.34 9.63 -15.56
N PRO A 162 9.87 9.94 -16.75
CA PRO A 162 9.23 9.63 -18.00
C PRO A 162 9.34 8.13 -18.34
N TYR A 163 8.46 7.65 -19.21
CA TYR A 163 8.70 6.37 -19.87
C TYR A 163 9.96 6.48 -20.71
N SER A 164 10.91 5.57 -20.52
CA SER A 164 12.15 5.51 -21.28
C SER A 164 12.41 4.09 -21.77
N HIS A 165 13.15 3.99 -22.88
CA HIS A 165 13.59 2.71 -23.43
C HIS A 165 14.81 2.18 -22.65
N TYR A 166 15.72 1.50 -23.34
CA TYR A 166 16.91 0.91 -22.73
C TYR A 166 17.98 1.93 -22.32
N THR A 167 17.82 3.19 -22.77
CA THR A 167 18.67 4.33 -22.41
C THR A 167 17.81 5.55 -22.11
N ALA A 168 18.24 6.39 -21.18
CA ALA A 168 17.58 7.66 -20.86
C ALA A 168 18.25 8.80 -21.65
N PRO A 169 17.47 9.60 -22.44
CA PRO A 169 18.03 10.78 -23.10
C PRO A 169 18.53 11.82 -22.08
N ASN A 170 19.68 12.43 -22.34
CA ASN A 170 20.27 13.44 -21.44
C ASN A 170 19.30 14.58 -21.11
N ALA A 171 18.51 15.04 -22.09
CA ALA A 171 17.54 16.11 -21.88
C ALA A 171 16.45 15.72 -20.83
N GLU A 172 16.01 14.47 -20.83
CA GLU A 172 15.06 13.97 -19.84
C GLU A 172 15.70 13.81 -18.46
N VAL A 173 16.91 13.29 -18.41
CA VAL A 173 17.70 13.19 -17.16
C VAL A 173 17.91 14.56 -16.54
N ASP A 174 18.30 15.55 -17.34
CA ASP A 174 18.50 16.94 -16.89
C ASP A 174 17.20 17.59 -16.45
N ARG A 175 16.07 17.31 -17.13
CA ARG A 175 14.74 17.76 -16.71
C ARG A 175 14.38 17.20 -15.33
N VAL A 176 14.50 15.91 -15.12
CA VAL A 176 14.18 15.24 -13.85
C VAL A 176 15.07 15.76 -12.72
N ARG A 177 16.39 15.91 -12.97
CA ARG A 177 17.33 16.48 -12.00
C ARG A 177 16.91 17.88 -11.56
N ARG A 178 16.56 18.74 -12.52
CA ARG A 178 16.11 20.11 -12.23
C ARG A 178 14.82 20.11 -11.42
N VAL A 179 13.81 19.35 -11.83
CA VAL A 179 12.49 19.28 -11.15
C VAL A 179 12.65 18.85 -9.69
N VAL A 180 13.41 17.78 -9.43
CA VAL A 180 13.60 17.27 -8.07
C VAL A 180 14.56 18.16 -7.25
N GLY A 181 15.54 18.80 -7.90
CA GLY A 181 16.39 19.81 -7.26
C GLY A 181 15.60 21.01 -6.77
N GLU A 182 14.75 21.62 -7.64
CA GLU A 182 13.87 22.72 -7.26
C GLU A 182 12.84 22.31 -6.19
N LEU A 183 12.36 21.05 -6.24
CA LEU A 183 11.51 20.50 -5.18
C LEU A 183 12.26 20.47 -3.84
N ARG A 184 13.50 19.95 -3.80
CA ARG A 184 14.33 19.89 -2.58
C ARG A 184 14.58 21.30 -2.02
N ASP A 185 14.94 22.24 -2.87
CA ASP A 185 15.16 23.64 -2.47
C ASP A 185 13.89 24.27 -1.88
N ALA A 186 12.73 23.90 -2.40
CA ALA A 186 11.44 24.47 -1.98
C ALA A 186 10.93 23.95 -0.65
N VAL A 187 11.19 22.67 -0.33
CA VAL A 187 10.67 22.01 0.91
C VAL A 187 11.71 21.96 2.03
N GLY A 188 12.99 22.22 1.71
CA GLY A 188 14.08 22.19 2.70
C GLY A 188 14.58 20.78 3.04
N ASP A 189 15.55 20.72 3.94
CA ASP A 189 16.30 19.49 4.26
C ASP A 189 15.57 18.55 5.22
N ASP A 190 14.60 19.04 5.98
CA ASP A 190 13.88 18.30 7.01
C ASP A 190 12.71 17.49 6.44
N VAL A 191 12.37 17.67 5.16
CA VAL A 191 11.29 16.94 4.50
C VAL A 191 11.85 15.74 3.74
N ASP A 192 11.35 14.55 4.00
CA ASP A 192 11.71 13.35 3.25
C ASP A 192 11.03 13.36 1.88
N ILE A 193 11.81 13.18 0.82
CA ILE A 193 11.32 13.08 -0.56
C ILE A 193 11.51 11.64 -1.05
N MET A 194 10.47 11.08 -1.65
CA MET A 194 10.50 9.83 -2.39
C MET A 194 10.21 10.11 -3.87
N VAL A 195 10.85 9.36 -4.76
CA VAL A 195 10.58 9.42 -6.21
C VAL A 195 10.15 8.05 -6.68
N ASP A 196 8.94 8.00 -7.22
CA ASP A 196 8.37 6.77 -7.73
C ASP A 196 8.58 6.67 -9.24
N PHE A 197 9.20 5.58 -9.67
CA PHE A 197 9.53 5.33 -11.07
C PHE A 197 8.44 4.52 -11.78
N HIS A 198 7.57 3.80 -11.03
CA HIS A 198 6.55 2.90 -11.59
C HIS A 198 7.10 1.90 -12.63
N GLY A 199 8.37 1.53 -12.54
CA GLY A 199 9.01 0.67 -13.53
C GLY A 199 9.00 1.24 -14.96
N ARG A 200 8.94 2.56 -15.13
CA ARG A 200 8.90 3.22 -16.44
C ARG A 200 10.20 3.10 -17.25
N PRO A 201 11.40 3.09 -16.63
CA PRO A 201 12.61 2.75 -17.37
C PRO A 201 12.62 1.28 -17.81
N ALA A 202 12.89 1.04 -19.10
CA ALA A 202 12.91 -0.32 -19.67
C ALA A 202 14.20 -1.11 -19.36
N SER A 203 15.14 -0.54 -18.61
CA SER A 203 16.37 -1.21 -18.20
C SER A 203 16.98 -0.61 -16.94
N ALA A 204 17.79 -1.39 -16.25
CA ALA A 204 18.59 -0.91 -15.12
C ALA A 204 19.52 0.26 -15.50
N SER A 205 20.06 0.26 -16.72
CA SER A 205 20.92 1.35 -17.22
C SER A 205 20.17 2.67 -17.34
N ALA A 206 18.94 2.65 -17.88
CA ALA A 206 18.08 3.83 -17.96
C ALA A 206 17.65 4.31 -16.57
N ALA A 207 17.26 3.39 -15.67
CA ALA A 207 16.93 3.69 -14.30
C ALA A 207 18.09 4.37 -13.55
N MET A 208 19.30 3.84 -13.68
CA MET A 208 20.48 4.38 -13.02
C MET A 208 20.84 5.79 -13.51
N ALA A 209 20.59 6.11 -14.79
CA ALA A 209 20.84 7.48 -15.28
C ALA A 209 19.99 8.52 -14.53
N PHE A 210 18.73 8.20 -14.22
CA PHE A 210 17.89 9.07 -13.39
C PHE A 210 18.30 9.03 -11.92
N ILE A 211 18.59 7.85 -11.35
CA ILE A 211 19.00 7.72 -9.94
C ILE A 211 20.27 8.51 -9.66
N ASP A 212 21.29 8.39 -10.52
CA ASP A 212 22.55 9.10 -10.38
C ASP A 212 22.34 10.63 -10.47
N ALA A 213 21.43 11.09 -11.33
CA ALA A 213 21.08 12.50 -11.45
C ALA A 213 20.31 13.05 -10.23
N LEU A 214 19.73 12.20 -9.41
CA LEU A 214 18.99 12.55 -8.20
C LEU A 214 19.80 12.42 -6.91
N SER A 215 21.08 12.07 -6.98
CA SER A 215 21.93 11.80 -5.81
C SER A 215 21.98 12.97 -4.81
N ASP A 216 22.02 14.20 -5.30
CA ASP A 216 22.11 15.42 -4.47
C ASP A 216 20.79 15.73 -3.76
N ALA A 217 19.66 15.17 -4.21
CA ALA A 217 18.36 15.42 -3.62
C ALA A 217 18.13 14.68 -2.28
N ARG A 218 19.03 13.77 -1.88
CA ARG A 218 18.98 13.01 -0.62
C ARG A 218 17.62 12.38 -0.38
N LEU A 219 17.20 11.52 -1.33
CA LEU A 219 15.91 10.85 -1.29
C LEU A 219 15.84 9.83 -0.15
N LEU A 220 14.68 9.71 0.50
CA LEU A 220 14.40 8.63 1.45
C LEU A 220 14.47 7.27 0.74
N PHE A 221 13.86 7.18 -0.45
CA PHE A 221 14.02 6.05 -1.37
C PHE A 221 13.60 6.39 -2.80
N VAL A 222 14.06 5.57 -3.75
CA VAL A 222 13.52 5.43 -5.10
C VAL A 222 12.65 4.18 -5.13
N GLU A 223 11.41 4.33 -5.61
CA GLU A 223 10.42 3.26 -5.71
C GLU A 223 10.38 2.69 -7.12
N GLU A 224 10.25 1.36 -7.25
CA GLU A 224 10.12 0.61 -8.51
C GLU A 224 11.00 1.12 -9.67
N PRO A 225 12.33 1.14 -9.53
CA PRO A 225 13.22 1.68 -10.55
C PRO A 225 13.16 0.92 -11.88
N VAL A 226 12.77 -0.34 -11.85
CA VAL A 226 12.55 -1.22 -13.00
C VAL A 226 11.22 -1.97 -12.86
N ALA A 227 10.75 -2.59 -13.94
CA ALA A 227 9.53 -3.41 -13.89
C ALA A 227 9.66 -4.55 -12.84
N PRO A 228 8.56 -4.93 -12.14
CA PRO A 228 8.61 -5.92 -11.05
C PRO A 228 9.08 -7.31 -11.52
N GLU A 229 8.92 -7.62 -12.79
CA GLU A 229 9.39 -8.87 -13.40
C GLU A 229 10.91 -8.89 -13.64
N ASP A 230 11.57 -7.72 -13.67
CA ASP A 230 13.01 -7.59 -13.93
C ASP A 230 13.82 -7.68 -12.64
N ILE A 231 13.83 -8.86 -12.02
CA ILE A 231 14.62 -9.14 -10.80
C ILE A 231 16.12 -8.92 -11.04
N GLY A 232 16.62 -9.25 -12.24
CA GLY A 232 18.03 -9.03 -12.61
C GLY A 232 18.37 -7.55 -12.69
N GLY A 233 17.51 -6.76 -13.29
CA GLY A 233 17.65 -5.30 -13.34
C GLY A 233 17.57 -4.66 -11.96
N LEU A 234 16.65 -5.12 -11.10
CA LEU A 234 16.57 -4.66 -9.72
C LEU A 234 17.86 -4.96 -8.94
N ALA A 235 18.43 -6.15 -9.11
CA ALA A 235 19.72 -6.52 -8.50
C ALA A 235 20.88 -5.63 -9.00
N GLU A 236 20.90 -5.28 -10.29
CA GLU A 236 21.89 -4.37 -10.85
C GLU A 236 21.73 -2.96 -10.26
N VAL A 237 20.52 -2.41 -10.23
CA VAL A 237 20.22 -1.10 -9.62
C VAL A 237 20.67 -1.10 -8.15
N LYS A 238 20.26 -2.11 -7.37
CA LYS A 238 20.60 -2.21 -5.94
C LYS A 238 22.11 -2.22 -5.69
N ARG A 239 22.87 -2.90 -6.54
CA ARG A 239 24.34 -2.95 -6.41
C ARG A 239 25.03 -1.62 -6.74
N ARG A 240 24.46 -0.83 -7.65
CA ARG A 240 25.05 0.42 -8.16
C ARG A 240 24.60 1.66 -7.38
N SER A 241 23.36 1.64 -6.88
CA SER A 241 22.75 2.79 -6.24
C SER A 241 23.25 3.00 -4.82
N THR A 242 23.54 4.24 -4.46
CA THR A 242 23.74 4.71 -3.07
C THR A 242 22.42 5.21 -2.45
N THR A 243 21.42 5.53 -3.28
CA THR A 243 20.08 5.88 -2.83
C THR A 243 19.33 4.62 -2.42
N PRO A 244 18.62 4.62 -1.29
CA PRO A 244 17.79 3.47 -0.90
C PRO A 244 16.76 3.11 -1.98
N ILE A 245 16.57 1.81 -2.20
CA ILE A 245 15.65 1.27 -3.19
C ILE A 245 14.46 0.65 -2.48
N ALA A 246 13.25 0.97 -2.94
CA ALA A 246 12.00 0.39 -2.50
C ALA A 246 11.30 -0.31 -3.69
N SER A 247 10.57 -1.39 -3.41
CA SER A 247 9.71 -2.07 -4.39
C SER A 247 8.79 -3.06 -3.70
N GLY A 248 7.70 -3.44 -4.38
CA GLY A 248 6.86 -4.51 -3.91
C GLY A 248 5.36 -4.31 -4.08
N GLU A 249 4.87 -3.14 -4.49
CA GLU A 249 3.44 -2.86 -4.64
C GLU A 249 2.75 -3.83 -5.61
N ARG A 250 3.47 -4.28 -6.65
CA ARG A 250 2.99 -5.21 -7.68
C ARG A 250 3.37 -6.66 -7.44
N LEU A 251 4.03 -7.00 -6.33
CA LEU A 251 4.36 -8.37 -5.95
C LEU A 251 3.23 -9.02 -5.14
N ILE A 252 2.95 -10.29 -5.45
CA ILE A 252 1.81 -11.02 -4.91
C ILE A 252 2.27 -12.14 -3.98
N GLY A 253 1.91 -12.03 -2.69
CA GLY A 253 2.22 -13.03 -1.68
C GLY A 253 3.72 -13.21 -1.44
N ARG A 254 4.05 -13.86 -0.34
CA ARG A 254 5.45 -14.05 0.11
C ARG A 254 6.35 -14.77 -0.89
N ARG A 255 5.78 -15.54 -1.84
CA ARG A 255 6.58 -16.28 -2.83
C ARG A 255 7.23 -15.36 -3.85
N GLU A 256 6.57 -14.26 -4.23
CA GLU A 256 7.15 -13.27 -5.11
C GLU A 256 8.07 -12.31 -4.35
N PHE A 257 7.80 -12.07 -3.06
CA PHE A 257 8.70 -11.32 -2.18
C PHE A 257 9.97 -12.09 -1.80
N GLU A 258 9.92 -13.43 -1.72
CA GLU A 258 11.04 -14.26 -1.26
C GLU A 258 12.36 -13.94 -1.98
N PRO A 259 12.45 -13.89 -3.32
CA PRO A 259 13.72 -13.62 -4.00
C PRO A 259 14.29 -12.26 -3.65
N ILE A 260 13.48 -11.20 -3.63
CA ILE A 260 13.96 -9.84 -3.36
C ILE A 260 14.40 -9.65 -1.90
N LEU A 261 13.77 -10.36 -0.96
CA LEU A 261 14.11 -10.32 0.46
C LEU A 261 15.33 -11.18 0.77
N ARG A 262 15.38 -12.43 0.26
CA ARG A 262 16.51 -13.34 0.44
C ARG A 262 17.82 -12.74 -0.06
N ASP A 263 17.79 -12.17 -1.27
CA ASP A 263 18.97 -11.62 -1.94
C ASP A 263 19.20 -10.14 -1.61
N ARG A 264 18.34 -9.56 -0.72
CA ARG A 264 18.38 -8.17 -0.24
C ARG A 264 18.42 -7.15 -1.39
N LEU A 265 17.57 -7.35 -2.39
CA LEU A 265 17.52 -6.52 -3.59
C LEU A 265 16.85 -5.16 -3.36
N VAL A 266 16.23 -4.97 -2.21
CA VAL A 266 15.62 -3.71 -1.77
C VAL A 266 16.11 -3.33 -0.36
N HIS A 267 15.98 -2.08 0.00
CA HIS A 267 16.16 -1.59 1.37
C HIS A 267 14.82 -1.50 2.09
N ILE A 268 13.75 -1.33 1.32
CA ILE A 268 12.38 -1.14 1.79
C ILE A 268 11.47 -2.00 0.91
N ALA A 269 10.65 -2.84 1.52
CA ALA A 269 9.63 -3.60 0.81
C ALA A 269 8.27 -2.90 0.99
N GLN A 270 7.47 -2.88 -0.09
CA GLN A 270 6.21 -2.13 -0.17
C GLN A 270 5.02 -3.05 -0.48
N PRO A 271 4.71 -4.03 0.40
CA PRO A 271 3.55 -4.88 0.18
C PRO A 271 2.26 -4.06 0.27
N ASP A 272 1.33 -4.31 -0.64
CA ASP A 272 -0.02 -3.80 -0.56
C ASP A 272 -0.94 -4.85 0.07
N ILE A 273 -1.63 -4.51 1.17
CA ILE A 273 -2.49 -5.44 1.91
C ILE A 273 -3.68 -5.91 1.04
N CYS A 274 -4.15 -5.06 0.12
CA CYS A 274 -5.21 -5.45 -0.83
C CYS A 274 -4.75 -6.41 -1.92
N HIS A 275 -3.44 -6.56 -2.15
CA HIS A 275 -2.93 -7.35 -3.27
C HIS A 275 -2.11 -8.56 -2.85
N THR A 276 -1.46 -8.51 -1.68
CA THR A 276 -0.54 -9.58 -1.23
C THR A 276 -1.24 -10.83 -0.69
N GLY A 277 -2.52 -10.80 -0.39
CA GLY A 277 -3.27 -11.89 0.23
C GLY A 277 -3.81 -11.57 1.64
N GLY A 278 -3.86 -10.28 2.01
CA GLY A 278 -4.44 -9.77 3.24
C GLY A 278 -3.42 -9.54 4.36
N LEU A 279 -3.93 -9.31 5.56
CA LEU A 279 -3.17 -8.95 6.76
C LEU A 279 -2.17 -10.03 7.19
N ALA A 280 -2.60 -11.28 7.25
CA ALA A 280 -1.74 -12.39 7.69
C ALA A 280 -0.58 -12.63 6.73
N GLU A 281 -0.81 -12.56 5.42
CA GLU A 281 0.25 -12.72 4.43
C GLU A 281 1.24 -11.55 4.48
N THR A 282 0.74 -10.32 4.62
CA THR A 282 1.59 -9.13 4.76
C THR A 282 2.44 -9.18 6.04
N LYS A 283 1.90 -9.71 7.15
CA LYS A 283 2.69 -9.96 8.39
C LYS A 283 3.81 -10.97 8.17
N LYS A 284 3.58 -12.03 7.40
CA LYS A 284 4.60 -13.03 7.05
C LYS A 284 5.70 -12.41 6.18
N ILE A 285 5.33 -11.57 5.21
CA ILE A 285 6.28 -10.81 4.38
C ILE A 285 7.13 -9.88 5.26
N ALA A 286 6.51 -9.15 6.18
CA ALA A 286 7.21 -8.25 7.10
C ALA A 286 8.21 -8.99 8.01
N ALA A 287 7.85 -10.18 8.51
CA ALA A 287 8.75 -11.02 9.29
C ALA A 287 9.96 -11.52 8.47
N MET A 288 9.75 -11.89 7.20
CA MET A 288 10.85 -12.24 6.28
C MET A 288 11.77 -11.04 6.02
N ALA A 289 11.20 -9.85 5.82
CA ALA A 289 11.93 -8.62 5.61
C ALA A 289 12.76 -8.24 6.86
N GLU A 290 12.21 -8.40 8.06
CA GLU A 290 12.90 -8.12 9.33
C GLU A 290 14.18 -8.94 9.48
N ILE A 291 14.13 -10.26 9.17
CA ILE A 291 15.33 -11.14 9.18
C ILE A 291 16.38 -10.65 8.17
N ALA A 292 15.96 -10.13 7.02
CA ALA A 292 16.85 -9.59 6.00
C ALA A 292 17.39 -8.18 6.33
N GLY A 293 16.91 -7.53 7.40
CA GLY A 293 17.24 -6.14 7.73
C GLY A 293 16.58 -5.13 6.81
N ILE A 294 15.40 -5.45 6.27
CA ILE A 294 14.63 -4.64 5.31
C ILE A 294 13.44 -3.99 6.03
N GLY A 295 13.28 -2.67 5.81
CA GLY A 295 12.11 -1.93 6.31
C GLY A 295 10.86 -2.20 5.47
N ILE A 296 9.69 -1.86 6.03
CA ILE A 296 8.40 -1.93 5.35
C ILE A 296 7.78 -0.54 5.24
N ALA A 297 7.38 -0.17 4.03
CA ALA A 297 6.56 1.02 3.76
C ALA A 297 5.36 0.58 2.89
N PRO A 298 4.24 0.17 3.50
CA PRO A 298 3.12 -0.42 2.75
C PRO A 298 2.58 0.55 1.70
N HIS A 299 2.44 0.07 0.46
CA HIS A 299 1.66 0.74 -0.58
C HIS A 299 0.19 0.77 -0.16
N ASN A 300 -0.46 1.92 -0.24
CA ASN A 300 -1.87 2.05 0.18
C ASN A 300 -2.55 3.31 -0.42
N PRO A 301 -2.66 3.44 -1.73
CA PRO A 301 -3.38 4.54 -2.39
C PRO A 301 -4.87 4.22 -2.53
N ILE A 302 -5.44 3.38 -1.67
CA ILE A 302 -6.74 2.76 -1.79
C ILE A 302 -7.76 3.31 -0.79
N GLY A 303 -8.78 2.53 -0.44
CA GLY A 303 -9.92 3.03 0.30
C GLY A 303 -9.80 2.94 1.82
N PRO A 304 -10.84 3.37 2.53
CA PRO A 304 -10.79 3.55 3.98
C PRO A 304 -10.73 2.23 4.77
N ILE A 305 -11.24 1.12 4.24
CA ILE A 305 -11.15 -0.18 4.94
C ILE A 305 -9.73 -0.72 4.83
N ALA A 306 -9.11 -0.61 3.66
CA ALA A 306 -7.70 -0.93 3.49
C ALA A 306 -6.79 -0.04 4.36
N GLY A 307 -7.11 1.26 4.46
CA GLY A 307 -6.43 2.18 5.37
C GLY A 307 -6.51 1.72 6.83
N VAL A 308 -7.69 1.28 7.30
CA VAL A 308 -7.84 0.71 8.65
C VAL A 308 -7.01 -0.56 8.81
N ALA A 309 -7.00 -1.45 7.81
CA ALA A 309 -6.16 -2.65 7.82
C ALA A 309 -4.67 -2.29 7.87
N ALA A 310 -4.23 -1.30 7.09
CA ALA A 310 -2.86 -0.79 7.10
C ALA A 310 -2.47 -0.21 8.47
N LEU A 311 -3.37 0.53 9.13
CA LEU A 311 -3.16 1.00 10.50
C LEU A 311 -2.98 -0.18 11.47
N HIS A 312 -3.85 -1.18 11.44
CA HIS A 312 -3.73 -2.36 12.28
C HIS A 312 -2.40 -3.10 12.06
N PHE A 313 -2.03 -3.30 10.80
CA PHE A 313 -0.76 -3.90 10.42
C PHE A 313 0.43 -3.07 10.91
N GLY A 314 0.47 -1.77 10.58
CA GLY A 314 1.62 -0.91 10.83
C GLY A 314 1.91 -0.69 12.31
N VAL A 315 0.87 -0.54 13.16
CA VAL A 315 1.06 -0.36 14.60
C VAL A 315 1.49 -1.63 15.33
N SER A 316 1.26 -2.81 14.72
CA SER A 316 1.65 -4.11 15.29
C SER A 316 2.90 -4.73 14.64
N THR A 317 3.59 -4.02 13.74
CA THR A 317 4.71 -4.54 12.96
C THR A 317 5.97 -3.71 13.21
N PRO A 318 7.04 -4.28 13.82
CA PRO A 318 8.20 -3.51 14.29
C PRO A 318 8.95 -2.76 13.18
N ASN A 319 9.15 -3.38 12.02
CA ASN A 319 9.94 -2.87 10.91
C ASN A 319 9.17 -2.00 9.90
N VAL A 320 7.91 -1.61 10.20
CA VAL A 320 7.22 -0.56 9.43
C VAL A 320 7.84 0.80 9.75
N ILE A 321 8.28 1.51 8.71
CA ILE A 321 8.98 2.81 8.82
C ILE A 321 8.06 3.99 8.52
N ILE A 322 7.21 3.88 7.50
CA ILE A 322 6.30 4.93 7.07
C ILE A 322 5.12 4.31 6.31
N GLN A 323 3.97 4.96 6.31
CA GLN A 323 2.75 4.50 5.64
C GLN A 323 2.35 5.46 4.52
N GLU A 324 2.00 4.91 3.37
CA GLU A 324 1.44 5.68 2.26
C GLU A 324 -0.01 6.09 2.52
N GLU A 325 -0.35 7.30 2.09
CA GLU A 325 -1.73 7.75 1.94
C GLU A 325 -1.87 8.69 0.74
N MET A 326 -3.10 8.82 0.23
CA MET A 326 -3.43 9.78 -0.82
C MET A 326 -4.39 10.84 -0.27
N SER A 327 -3.82 11.84 0.40
CA SER A 327 -4.60 12.91 1.01
C SER A 327 -5.35 13.70 -0.05
N GLY A 328 -6.67 13.91 0.16
CA GLY A 328 -7.51 14.69 -0.73
C GLY A 328 -7.92 14.01 -2.04
N ALA A 329 -7.39 12.81 -2.37
CA ALA A 329 -7.71 12.11 -3.61
C ALA A 329 -9.21 11.77 -3.75
N VAL A 330 -9.88 11.53 -2.64
CA VAL A 330 -11.33 11.27 -2.59
C VAL A 330 -11.94 12.11 -1.47
N PRO A 331 -12.72 13.15 -1.78
CA PRO A 331 -13.30 14.06 -0.78
C PRO A 331 -14.15 13.35 0.29
N TRP A 332 -14.87 12.28 -0.09
CA TRP A 332 -15.74 11.50 0.79
C TRP A 332 -15.06 10.27 1.41
N TYR A 333 -13.73 10.23 1.46
CA TYR A 333 -13.00 9.07 2.00
C TYR A 333 -13.45 8.64 3.39
N GLY A 334 -13.76 9.58 4.29
CA GLY A 334 -14.21 9.30 5.64
C GLY A 334 -15.70 8.98 5.77
N ASP A 335 -16.52 9.32 4.77
CA ASP A 335 -17.97 9.26 4.87
C ASP A 335 -18.53 7.85 4.65
N VAL A 336 -17.76 6.97 4.02
CA VAL A 336 -18.16 5.60 3.68
C VAL A 336 -17.99 4.60 4.82
N VAL A 337 -17.30 4.99 5.90
CA VAL A 337 -17.05 4.15 7.07
C VAL A 337 -17.59 4.81 8.33
N LYS A 338 -18.18 4.01 9.21
CA LYS A 338 -18.76 4.52 10.46
C LYS A 338 -17.73 5.06 11.43
N TRP A 339 -16.52 4.52 11.39
CA TRP A 339 -15.41 4.87 12.28
C TRP A 339 -14.16 5.12 11.46
N PRO A 340 -14.02 6.33 10.85
CA PRO A 340 -12.84 6.65 10.06
C PRO A 340 -11.59 6.71 10.94
N ILE A 341 -10.44 6.44 10.34
CA ILE A 341 -9.14 6.66 10.99
C ILE A 341 -9.01 8.16 11.34
N GLU A 342 -8.51 8.47 12.53
CA GLU A 342 -8.09 9.83 12.87
C GLU A 342 -6.81 10.14 12.09
N ARG A 343 -6.96 10.72 10.91
CA ARG A 343 -5.86 11.14 10.04
C ARG A 343 -5.52 12.60 10.33
N ARG A 344 -4.27 12.83 10.66
CA ARG A 344 -3.65 14.16 10.64
C ARG A 344 -2.59 14.15 9.54
N PRO A 345 -2.29 15.28 8.90
CA PRO A 345 -1.18 15.34 7.95
C PRO A 345 0.11 14.78 8.54
N GLY A 346 0.74 13.84 7.83
CA GLY A 346 1.95 13.16 8.28
C GLY A 346 1.75 12.10 9.39
N ARG A 347 0.49 11.85 9.84
CA ARG A 347 0.28 10.97 10.99
C ARG A 347 -1.12 10.34 11.02
N TRP A 348 -1.17 9.02 11.23
CA TRP A 348 -2.37 8.28 11.60
C TRP A 348 -2.30 7.87 13.06
N ASP A 349 -3.29 8.26 13.87
CA ASP A 349 -3.38 7.88 15.27
C ASP A 349 -4.20 6.60 15.45
N VAL A 350 -3.82 5.78 16.43
CA VAL A 350 -4.62 4.61 16.83
C VAL A 350 -5.82 5.11 17.61
N PRO A 351 -7.06 4.80 17.20
CA PRO A 351 -8.24 5.17 17.97
C PRO A 351 -8.16 4.59 19.37
N GLU A 352 -8.37 5.42 20.41
CA GLU A 352 -8.53 4.91 21.75
C GLU A 352 -9.86 4.13 21.86
N PRO A 353 -9.88 3.01 22.60
CA PRO A 353 -11.14 2.31 22.85
C PRO A 353 -12.15 3.28 23.46
N SER A 354 -13.37 3.31 22.92
CA SER A 354 -14.45 4.19 23.33
C SER A 354 -14.88 4.10 24.81
N GLY A 355 -14.18 3.30 25.63
CA GLY A 355 -14.39 3.15 27.07
C GLY A 355 -13.63 4.13 27.96
N SER A 356 -12.67 4.91 27.45
CA SER A 356 -11.88 5.84 28.27
C SER A 356 -12.48 7.27 28.35
N ARG A 357 -13.49 7.61 27.53
CA ARG A 357 -14.13 8.95 27.56
C ARG A 357 -15.23 9.12 28.60
N ASN A 358 -15.59 8.09 29.36
CA ASN A 358 -16.64 8.17 30.38
C ASN A 358 -16.13 7.72 31.78
N ARG A 359 -15.00 8.24 32.24
CA ARG A 359 -14.64 8.23 33.66
C ARG A 359 -14.00 9.57 34.01
N SER A 360 -14.81 10.58 34.10
CA SER A 360 -14.56 11.75 34.96
C SER A 360 -15.90 12.40 35.28
#